data_3c2651a88fb31a10c358aca1ad2020e8
#
_entry.id   3c2651a88fb31a10c358aca1ad2020e8
#
_cell.length_a   1.000
_cell.length_b   1.000
_cell.length_c   1.000
_cell.angle_alpha   90.00
_cell.angle_beta   90.00
_cell.angle_gamma   90.00
#
_symmetry.space_group_name_H-M   'P 1'
#
loop_
_entity.id
_entity.type
_entity.pdbx_description
1 polymer ?
#
loop_
_entity_poly.entity_id
_entity_poly.type
_entity_poly.pdbx_seq_one_letter_code
_entity_poly.pdbx_strand_id
1 'polypeptide(L)'
;MNLFSQYRGLRKELYILFWGRVVTNMGALIWPMMTLILTNKLGYTPGQASTLMLVVGAFMLPATLAGGKLADRLNKKYLIVVCDLVTVIGYLICGLVPMNRYTVIVLAISGVFAQLEWPSFDALVANLSTPEERERAYSLNYLGANLGLVLAPTLGGMLFENHLDLAFIISGLATFSSTVLIFFFVRDISRSKGESPSGVYENEQNVSTRQVFSGNPVLILFMVCIGLVSAIYSVAFSFLLPLSMDRFFGVRGALFLGTLTSINAFTVIVGTPLLTSAMTRMRDVSKLQLGALLEILGCGGFALAGSRLLICYFAMIVFTLGEILLSLGEQPYITRRVPASHRGRMSSVRSVGQMILQGIFLFCVGQSADHVSLFLIWSVLFVLGISNVLLMFRLRTQDRKQFTLLYQK
;
A
#
# COMPACT_ATOMS: atom_id res chain seq x y z
N MET A 1 -10.71 -19.45 19.58
CA MET A 1 -11.63 -18.66 18.74
C MET A 1 -11.32 -18.99 17.28
N ASN A 2 -12.28 -19.52 16.51
CA ASN A 2 -12.04 -19.83 15.09
C ASN A 2 -11.94 -18.51 14.31
N LEU A 3 -10.73 -18.05 14.00
CA LEU A 3 -10.45 -16.80 13.29
C LEU A 3 -11.22 -16.66 11.97
N PHE A 4 -11.58 -17.78 11.35
CA PHE A 4 -12.33 -17.81 10.09
C PHE A 4 -13.86 -17.85 10.26
N SER A 5 -14.38 -18.03 11.48
CA SER A 5 -15.84 -18.11 11.71
C SER A 5 -16.55 -16.79 11.39
N GLN A 6 -15.88 -15.66 11.53
CA GLN A 6 -16.40 -14.33 11.22
C GLN A 6 -16.71 -14.13 9.73
N TYR A 7 -16.08 -14.89 8.84
CA TYR A 7 -16.29 -14.78 7.40
C TYR A 7 -17.38 -15.70 6.87
N ARG A 8 -18.01 -16.54 7.71
CA ARG A 8 -19.10 -17.44 7.31
C ARG A 8 -20.37 -16.65 6.97
N GLY A 9 -21.07 -17.11 5.91
CA GLY A 9 -22.35 -16.53 5.50
C GLY A 9 -22.25 -15.37 4.50
N LEU A 10 -21.05 -14.97 4.09
CA LEU A 10 -20.88 -14.03 2.99
C LEU A 10 -21.32 -14.65 1.65
N ARG A 11 -21.64 -13.81 0.68
CA ARG A 11 -21.99 -14.25 -0.68
C ARG A 11 -20.85 -15.03 -1.34
N LYS A 12 -21.21 -16.02 -2.18
CA LYS A 12 -20.23 -16.86 -2.89
C LYS A 12 -19.24 -16.04 -3.72
N GLU A 13 -19.72 -14.97 -4.35
CA GLU A 13 -18.91 -14.07 -5.18
C GLU A 13 -17.79 -13.41 -4.37
N LEU A 14 -17.99 -13.09 -3.09
CA LEU A 14 -16.94 -12.53 -2.22
C LEU A 14 -15.83 -13.53 -1.94
N TYR A 15 -16.12 -14.82 -1.83
CA TYR A 15 -15.08 -15.86 -1.71
C TYR A 15 -14.35 -16.07 -3.03
N ILE A 16 -15.03 -15.90 -4.17
CA ILE A 16 -14.38 -15.95 -5.49
C ILE A 16 -13.42 -14.78 -5.65
N LEU A 17 -13.83 -13.56 -5.27
CA LEU A 17 -12.95 -12.38 -5.24
C LEU A 17 -11.76 -12.59 -4.29
N PHE A 18 -11.99 -13.18 -3.13
CA PHE A 18 -10.92 -13.53 -2.18
C PHE A 18 -9.88 -14.46 -2.84
N TRP A 19 -10.31 -15.57 -3.44
CA TRP A 19 -9.39 -16.49 -4.11
C TRP A 19 -8.73 -15.87 -5.33
N GLY A 20 -9.47 -15.09 -6.11
CA GLY A 20 -8.90 -14.29 -7.19
C GLY A 20 -7.78 -13.38 -6.67
N ARG A 21 -8.01 -12.67 -5.55
CA ARG A 21 -7.02 -11.80 -4.92
C ARG A 21 -5.80 -12.56 -4.41
N VAL A 22 -6.00 -13.74 -3.80
CA VAL A 22 -4.90 -14.63 -3.39
C VAL A 22 -4.04 -15.00 -4.60
N VAL A 23 -4.65 -15.47 -5.68
CA VAL A 23 -3.93 -15.92 -6.89
C VAL A 23 -3.20 -14.77 -7.55
N THR A 24 -3.85 -13.60 -7.74
CA THR A 24 -3.20 -12.41 -8.32
C THR A 24 -1.99 -11.99 -7.49
N ASN A 25 -2.12 -11.95 -6.16
CA ASN A 25 -1.00 -11.54 -5.30
C ASN A 25 0.08 -12.63 -5.17
N MET A 26 -0.25 -13.92 -5.32
CA MET A 26 0.78 -14.97 -5.48
C MET A 26 1.60 -14.78 -6.76
N GLY A 27 1.04 -14.15 -7.78
CA GLY A 27 1.74 -13.75 -9.00
C GLY A 27 2.40 -12.38 -8.94
N ALA A 28 2.33 -11.65 -7.84
CA ALA A 28 2.93 -10.31 -7.69
C ALA A 28 4.46 -10.37 -7.48
N LEU A 29 5.17 -11.01 -8.43
CA LEU A 29 6.61 -11.27 -8.34
C LEU A 29 7.45 -10.04 -8.72
N ILE A 30 6.93 -9.19 -9.58
CA ILE A 30 7.68 -8.16 -10.31
C ILE A 30 7.80 -6.85 -9.52
N TRP A 31 6.70 -6.34 -8.97
CA TRP A 31 6.68 -5.02 -8.33
C TRP A 31 7.66 -4.85 -7.16
N PRO A 32 7.84 -5.84 -6.26
CA PRO A 32 8.86 -5.76 -5.20
C PRO A 32 10.30 -5.69 -5.75
N MET A 33 10.53 -6.20 -6.97
CA MET A 33 11.84 -6.23 -7.62
C MET A 33 12.07 -5.06 -8.57
N MET A 34 11.12 -4.10 -8.70
CA MET A 34 11.16 -3.04 -9.72
C MET A 34 12.47 -2.23 -9.67
N THR A 35 12.91 -1.83 -8.47
CA THR A 35 14.17 -1.10 -8.32
C THR A 35 15.34 -1.90 -8.84
N LEU A 36 15.42 -3.21 -8.50
CA LEU A 36 16.49 -4.09 -8.97
C LEU A 36 16.41 -4.38 -10.48
N ILE A 37 15.21 -4.45 -11.04
CA ILE A 37 15.03 -4.59 -12.50
C ILE A 37 15.65 -3.38 -13.20
N LEU A 38 15.36 -2.17 -12.73
CA LEU A 38 15.88 -0.93 -13.31
C LEU A 38 17.40 -0.81 -13.15
N THR A 39 17.93 -1.11 -11.97
CA THR A 39 19.38 -0.97 -11.70
C THR A 39 20.20 -2.11 -12.28
N ASN A 40 19.84 -3.37 -12.03
CA ASN A 40 20.70 -4.51 -12.34
C ASN A 40 20.46 -5.08 -13.73
N LYS A 41 19.20 -5.09 -14.23
CA LYS A 41 18.90 -5.66 -15.56
C LYS A 41 18.99 -4.62 -16.68
N LEU A 42 18.73 -3.34 -16.37
CA LEU A 42 18.74 -2.26 -17.35
C LEU A 42 19.91 -1.28 -17.17
N GLY A 43 20.69 -1.41 -16.09
CA GLY A 43 21.90 -0.62 -15.85
C GLY A 43 21.62 0.86 -15.52
N TYR A 44 20.40 1.21 -15.07
CA TYR A 44 20.12 2.58 -14.62
C TYR A 44 20.82 2.87 -13.30
N THR A 45 21.30 4.11 -13.15
CA THR A 45 21.76 4.56 -11.83
C THR A 45 20.55 4.67 -10.87
N PRO A 46 20.76 4.61 -9.55
CA PRO A 46 19.69 4.84 -8.56
C PRO A 46 18.89 6.12 -8.82
N GLY A 47 19.57 7.22 -9.19
CA GLY A 47 18.90 8.48 -9.52
C GLY A 47 18.05 8.39 -10.79
N GLN A 48 18.51 7.70 -11.83
CA GLN A 48 17.73 7.46 -13.04
C GLN A 48 16.53 6.55 -12.75
N ALA A 49 16.73 5.48 -11.96
CA ALA A 49 15.66 4.56 -11.57
C ALA A 49 14.57 5.27 -10.76
N SER A 50 14.94 6.08 -9.78
CA SER A 50 13.98 6.84 -8.96
C SER A 50 13.22 7.88 -9.79
N THR A 51 13.89 8.56 -10.73
CA THR A 51 13.25 9.51 -11.64
C THR A 51 12.23 8.81 -12.53
N LEU A 52 12.57 7.65 -13.08
CA LEU A 52 11.65 6.87 -13.92
C LEU A 52 10.45 6.36 -13.10
N MET A 53 10.66 5.85 -11.88
CA MET A 53 9.59 5.44 -10.98
C MET A 53 8.69 6.62 -10.61
N LEU A 54 9.23 7.81 -10.40
CA LEU A 54 8.47 9.04 -10.16
C LEU A 54 7.60 9.40 -11.37
N VAL A 55 8.17 9.37 -12.59
CA VAL A 55 7.42 9.65 -13.82
C VAL A 55 6.27 8.66 -14.00
N VAL A 56 6.54 7.36 -13.84
CA VAL A 56 5.48 6.33 -13.92
C VAL A 56 4.43 6.54 -12.84
N GLY A 57 4.83 6.84 -11.61
CA GLY A 57 3.93 7.18 -10.50
C GLY A 57 3.04 8.39 -10.79
N ALA A 58 3.58 9.41 -11.48
CA ALA A 58 2.80 10.59 -11.88
C ALA A 58 1.65 10.26 -12.86
N PHE A 59 1.79 9.20 -13.68
CA PHE A 59 0.69 8.71 -14.52
C PHE A 59 -0.30 7.80 -13.76
N MET A 60 0.14 7.15 -12.68
CA MET A 60 -0.72 6.27 -11.88
C MET A 60 -1.81 7.05 -11.13
N LEU A 61 -1.53 8.28 -10.67
CA LEU A 61 -2.53 9.10 -9.97
C LEU A 61 -3.74 9.44 -10.83
N PRO A 62 -3.60 10.05 -12.03
CA PRO A 62 -4.75 10.30 -12.90
C PRO A 62 -5.45 9.00 -13.32
N ALA A 63 -4.73 7.88 -13.47
CA ALA A 63 -5.32 6.57 -13.75
C ALA A 63 -6.25 6.11 -12.62
N THR A 64 -5.82 6.19 -11.37
CA THR A 64 -6.66 5.85 -10.21
C THR A 64 -7.91 6.73 -10.14
N LEU A 65 -7.78 8.04 -10.37
CA LEU A 65 -8.91 8.99 -10.38
C LEU A 65 -9.87 8.72 -11.55
N ALA A 66 -9.33 8.38 -12.72
CA ALA A 66 -10.12 7.99 -13.89
C ALA A 66 -10.83 6.65 -13.64
N GLY A 67 -10.14 5.68 -13.02
CA GLY A 67 -10.69 4.39 -12.64
C GLY A 67 -11.91 4.52 -11.74
N GLY A 68 -11.88 5.40 -10.74
CA GLY A 68 -13.02 5.70 -9.89
C GLY A 68 -14.23 6.24 -10.69
N LYS A 69 -14.01 7.20 -11.59
CA LYS A 69 -15.06 7.74 -12.45
C LYS A 69 -15.61 6.71 -13.44
N LEU A 70 -14.76 5.85 -13.97
CA LEU A 70 -15.17 4.76 -14.86
C LEU A 70 -15.94 3.68 -14.11
N ALA A 71 -15.53 3.34 -12.89
CA ALA A 71 -16.23 2.41 -12.01
C ALA A 71 -17.68 2.87 -11.68
N ASP A 72 -17.91 4.19 -11.61
CA ASP A 72 -19.24 4.76 -11.38
C ASP A 72 -20.15 4.68 -12.62
N ARG A 73 -19.57 4.69 -13.83
CA ARG A 73 -20.30 4.79 -15.10
C ARG A 73 -20.41 3.47 -15.86
N LEU A 74 -19.39 2.63 -15.74
CA LEU A 74 -19.28 1.38 -16.47
C LEU A 74 -19.58 0.18 -15.56
N ASN A 75 -19.81 -0.97 -16.20
CA ASN A 75 -19.89 -2.23 -15.48
C ASN A 75 -18.51 -2.58 -14.91
N LYS A 76 -18.42 -2.67 -13.58
CA LYS A 76 -17.18 -2.86 -12.83
C LYS A 76 -16.46 -4.14 -13.21
N LYS A 77 -17.20 -5.22 -13.40
CA LYS A 77 -16.67 -6.51 -13.82
C LYS A 77 -15.95 -6.42 -15.17
N TYR A 78 -16.58 -5.82 -16.18
CA TYR A 78 -15.96 -5.68 -17.50
C TYR A 78 -14.77 -4.74 -17.47
N LEU A 79 -14.83 -3.69 -16.65
CA LEU A 79 -13.69 -2.77 -16.49
C LEU A 79 -12.47 -3.48 -15.87
N ILE A 80 -12.69 -4.30 -14.84
CA ILE A 80 -11.64 -5.16 -14.25
C ILE A 80 -11.05 -6.08 -15.32
N VAL A 81 -11.90 -6.81 -16.04
CA VAL A 81 -11.46 -7.78 -17.07
C VAL A 81 -10.62 -7.11 -18.16
N VAL A 82 -11.03 -5.95 -18.66
CA VAL A 82 -10.29 -5.22 -19.70
C VAL A 82 -8.93 -4.74 -19.18
N CYS A 83 -8.90 -4.15 -17.99
CA CYS A 83 -7.65 -3.65 -17.39
C CYS A 83 -6.67 -4.80 -17.08
N ASP A 84 -7.17 -5.90 -16.55
CA ASP A 84 -6.38 -7.10 -16.29
C ASP A 84 -5.81 -7.69 -17.57
N LEU A 85 -6.61 -7.80 -18.64
CA LEU A 85 -6.12 -8.32 -19.92
C LEU A 85 -4.97 -7.49 -20.49
N VAL A 86 -5.04 -6.15 -20.40
CA VAL A 86 -3.93 -5.28 -20.80
C VAL A 86 -2.69 -5.55 -19.93
N THR A 87 -2.87 -5.70 -18.64
CA THR A 87 -1.79 -6.02 -17.69
C THR A 87 -1.17 -7.37 -18.00
N VAL A 88 -1.99 -8.40 -18.25
CA VAL A 88 -1.54 -9.76 -18.63
C VAL A 88 -0.73 -9.73 -19.92
N ILE A 89 -1.24 -9.07 -20.96
CA ILE A 89 -0.53 -8.94 -22.23
C ILE A 89 0.82 -8.27 -22.01
N GLY A 90 0.88 -7.21 -21.22
CA GLY A 90 2.13 -6.52 -20.90
C GLY A 90 3.14 -7.42 -20.17
N TYR A 91 2.69 -8.19 -19.19
CA TYR A 91 3.55 -9.15 -18.49
C TYR A 91 4.05 -10.26 -19.44
N LEU A 92 3.19 -10.78 -20.32
CA LEU A 92 3.60 -11.81 -21.30
C LEU A 92 4.61 -11.24 -22.30
N ILE A 93 4.43 -10.01 -22.77
CA ILE A 93 5.43 -9.34 -23.62
C ILE A 93 6.78 -9.23 -22.89
N CYS A 94 6.77 -8.79 -21.63
CA CYS A 94 7.99 -8.66 -20.81
C CYS A 94 8.64 -10.02 -20.50
N GLY A 95 7.89 -11.11 -20.48
CA GLY A 95 8.40 -12.48 -20.30
C GLY A 95 8.91 -13.12 -21.59
N LEU A 96 8.41 -12.71 -22.75
CA LEU A 96 8.79 -13.30 -24.03
C LEU A 96 9.87 -12.51 -24.78
N VAL A 97 10.05 -11.25 -24.43
CA VAL A 97 11.03 -10.36 -25.07
C VAL A 97 12.14 -10.02 -24.07
N PRO A 98 13.42 -10.04 -24.48
CA PRO A 98 14.52 -9.64 -23.60
C PRO A 98 14.30 -8.24 -23.01
N MET A 99 14.62 -8.09 -21.71
CA MET A 99 14.41 -6.84 -20.98
C MET A 99 15.20 -5.70 -21.63
N ASN A 100 14.51 -4.62 -21.99
CA ASN A 100 15.08 -3.44 -22.65
C ASN A 100 14.23 -2.18 -22.32
N ARG A 101 14.59 -1.03 -22.88
CA ARG A 101 13.86 0.23 -22.61
C ARG A 101 12.39 0.19 -23.01
N TYR A 102 12.05 -0.55 -24.07
CA TYR A 102 10.65 -0.66 -24.55
C TYR A 102 9.81 -1.54 -23.62
N THR A 103 10.40 -2.60 -23.06
CA THR A 103 9.70 -3.45 -22.09
C THR A 103 9.38 -2.69 -20.80
N VAL A 104 10.18 -1.68 -20.40
CA VAL A 104 9.86 -0.77 -19.28
C VAL A 104 8.61 0.06 -19.58
N ILE A 105 8.46 0.56 -20.82
CA ILE A 105 7.26 1.30 -21.22
C ILE A 105 6.04 0.38 -21.17
N VAL A 106 6.14 -0.84 -21.66
CA VAL A 106 5.08 -1.85 -21.60
C VAL A 106 4.70 -2.13 -20.14
N LEU A 107 5.69 -2.29 -19.26
CA LEU A 107 5.47 -2.52 -17.83
C LEU A 107 4.82 -1.31 -17.14
N ALA A 108 5.24 -0.09 -17.51
CA ALA A 108 4.61 1.14 -17.01
C ALA A 108 3.14 1.25 -17.43
N ILE A 109 2.82 0.94 -18.68
CA ILE A 109 1.43 0.88 -19.17
C ILE A 109 0.64 -0.16 -18.38
N SER A 110 1.18 -1.36 -18.18
CA SER A 110 0.53 -2.39 -17.35
C SER A 110 0.24 -1.90 -15.95
N GLY A 111 1.19 -1.19 -15.32
CA GLY A 111 1.00 -0.58 -13.99
C GLY A 111 -0.11 0.49 -13.96
N VAL A 112 -0.20 1.31 -15.00
CA VAL A 112 -1.27 2.31 -15.14
C VAL A 112 -2.64 1.65 -15.24
N PHE A 113 -2.78 0.58 -16.02
CA PHE A 113 -4.04 -0.17 -16.13
C PHE A 113 -4.39 -0.92 -14.83
N ALA A 114 -3.42 -1.49 -14.13
CA ALA A 114 -3.62 -2.08 -12.82
C ALA A 114 -4.13 -1.04 -11.80
N GLN A 115 -3.61 0.19 -11.83
CA GLN A 115 -4.10 1.28 -10.98
C GLN A 115 -5.51 1.78 -11.35
N LEU A 116 -5.85 1.73 -12.63
CA LEU A 116 -7.20 2.06 -13.12
C LEU A 116 -8.24 1.02 -12.70
N GLU A 117 -7.84 -0.25 -12.60
CA GLU A 117 -8.69 -1.37 -12.15
C GLU A 117 -9.06 -1.29 -10.67
N TRP A 118 -8.13 -0.86 -9.81
CA TRP A 118 -8.24 -0.93 -8.35
C TRP A 118 -9.54 -0.37 -7.77
N PRO A 119 -10.02 0.86 -8.13
CA PRO A 119 -11.29 1.38 -7.62
C PRO A 119 -12.51 0.55 -8.02
N SER A 120 -12.43 -0.10 -9.19
CA SER A 120 -13.51 -0.98 -9.68
C SER A 120 -13.62 -2.26 -8.87
N PHE A 121 -12.49 -2.82 -8.47
CA PHE A 121 -12.46 -3.99 -7.60
C PHE A 121 -13.06 -3.68 -6.23
N ASP A 122 -12.64 -2.57 -5.61
CA ASP A 122 -13.19 -2.12 -4.33
C ASP A 122 -14.69 -1.83 -4.39
N ALA A 123 -15.14 -1.18 -5.47
CA ALA A 123 -16.55 -0.92 -5.70
C ALA A 123 -17.36 -2.21 -5.94
N LEU A 124 -16.76 -3.23 -6.58
CA LEU A 124 -17.38 -4.54 -6.77
C LEU A 124 -17.55 -5.27 -5.42
N VAL A 125 -16.54 -5.26 -4.56
CA VAL A 125 -16.63 -5.79 -3.18
C VAL A 125 -17.76 -5.10 -2.39
N ALA A 126 -17.84 -3.76 -2.50
CA ALA A 126 -18.90 -2.99 -1.86
C ALA A 126 -20.30 -3.33 -2.38
N ASN A 127 -20.47 -3.53 -3.70
CA ASN A 127 -21.74 -3.89 -4.32
C ASN A 127 -22.22 -5.30 -3.94
N LEU A 128 -21.30 -6.22 -3.72
CA LEU A 128 -21.60 -7.61 -3.38
C LEU A 128 -21.83 -7.82 -1.86
N SER A 129 -21.55 -6.82 -1.03
CA SER A 129 -21.73 -6.88 0.43
C SER A 129 -22.88 -5.98 0.90
N THR A 130 -23.62 -6.42 1.93
CA THR A 130 -24.56 -5.55 2.64
C THR A 130 -23.78 -4.56 3.53
N PRO A 131 -24.40 -3.45 4.01
CA PRO A 131 -23.74 -2.52 4.93
C PRO A 131 -23.15 -3.21 6.18
N GLU A 132 -23.85 -4.21 6.72
CA GLU A 132 -23.47 -4.97 7.91
C GLU A 132 -22.32 -5.95 7.62
N GLU A 133 -22.23 -6.46 6.39
CA GLU A 133 -21.20 -7.42 5.94
C GLU A 133 -19.96 -6.74 5.38
N ARG A 134 -20.04 -5.45 5.06
CA ARG A 134 -19.01 -4.72 4.30
C ARG A 134 -17.65 -4.77 4.96
N GLU A 135 -17.57 -4.55 6.27
CA GLU A 135 -16.32 -4.62 7.02
C GLU A 135 -15.69 -6.01 6.90
N ARG A 136 -16.49 -7.07 7.04
CA ARG A 136 -16.02 -8.47 6.91
C ARG A 136 -15.58 -8.79 5.48
N ALA A 137 -16.28 -8.27 4.47
CA ALA A 137 -15.94 -8.47 3.06
C ALA A 137 -14.59 -7.82 2.71
N TYR A 138 -14.37 -6.57 3.13
CA TYR A 138 -13.07 -5.90 2.95
C TYR A 138 -11.95 -6.57 3.74
N SER A 139 -12.22 -6.99 4.97
CA SER A 139 -11.26 -7.74 5.78
C SER A 139 -10.86 -9.07 5.13
N LEU A 140 -11.82 -9.79 4.54
CA LEU A 140 -11.55 -11.02 3.80
C LEU A 140 -10.67 -10.74 2.57
N ASN A 141 -10.98 -9.68 1.81
CA ASN A 141 -10.19 -9.28 0.65
C ASN A 141 -8.75 -8.87 1.04
N TYR A 142 -8.59 -8.13 2.13
CA TYR A 142 -7.29 -7.75 2.67
C TYR A 142 -6.47 -8.98 3.12
N LEU A 143 -7.12 -9.95 3.78
CA LEU A 143 -6.50 -11.22 4.14
C LEU A 143 -6.02 -11.97 2.89
N GLY A 144 -6.84 -12.04 1.83
CA GLY A 144 -6.47 -12.66 0.56
C GLY A 144 -5.26 -12.01 -0.09
N ALA A 145 -5.21 -10.68 -0.09
CA ALA A 145 -4.07 -9.93 -0.61
C ALA A 145 -2.76 -10.30 0.12
N ASN A 146 -2.77 -10.28 1.44
CA ASN A 146 -1.57 -10.58 2.22
C ASN A 146 -1.18 -12.07 2.14
N LEU A 147 -2.17 -12.98 2.09
CA LEU A 147 -1.88 -14.41 1.94
C LEU A 147 -1.13 -14.71 0.64
N GLY A 148 -1.51 -14.07 -0.47
CA GLY A 148 -0.79 -14.18 -1.74
C GLY A 148 0.64 -13.64 -1.64
N LEU A 149 0.84 -12.52 -0.94
CA LEU A 149 2.14 -11.87 -0.80
C LEU A 149 3.13 -12.60 0.13
N VAL A 150 2.72 -13.65 0.86
CA VAL A 150 3.67 -14.40 1.71
C VAL A 150 4.74 -15.11 0.91
N LEU A 151 4.39 -15.69 -0.23
CA LEU A 151 5.32 -16.49 -1.04
C LEU A 151 5.85 -15.75 -2.28
N ALA A 152 5.03 -14.86 -2.86
CA ALA A 152 5.33 -14.21 -4.12
C ALA A 152 6.68 -13.47 -4.15
N PRO A 153 7.02 -12.61 -3.20
CA PRO A 153 8.29 -11.88 -3.26
C PRO A 153 9.51 -12.79 -3.14
N THR A 154 9.43 -13.86 -2.34
CA THR A 154 10.53 -14.84 -2.24
C THR A 154 10.72 -15.59 -3.56
N LEU A 155 9.63 -16.03 -4.20
CA LEU A 155 9.68 -16.65 -5.53
C LEU A 155 10.24 -15.68 -6.58
N GLY A 156 9.80 -14.40 -6.54
CA GLY A 156 10.33 -13.35 -7.41
C GLY A 156 11.84 -13.16 -7.23
N GLY A 157 12.30 -13.13 -5.99
CA GLY A 157 13.73 -13.01 -5.67
C GLY A 157 14.55 -14.23 -6.13
N MET A 158 14.01 -15.45 -6.02
CA MET A 158 14.67 -16.67 -6.53
C MET A 158 14.79 -16.66 -8.06
N LEU A 159 13.77 -16.19 -8.75
CA LEU A 159 13.73 -16.15 -10.22
C LEU A 159 14.50 -14.96 -10.80
N PHE A 160 14.78 -13.94 -10.01
CA PHE A 160 15.30 -12.66 -10.46
C PHE A 160 16.58 -12.75 -11.29
N GLU A 161 17.54 -13.56 -10.85
CA GLU A 161 18.85 -13.60 -11.50
C GLU A 161 18.81 -14.26 -12.86
N ASN A 162 18.24 -15.47 -12.96
CA ASN A 162 18.38 -16.31 -14.13
C ASN A 162 17.08 -16.55 -14.90
N HIS A 163 15.92 -16.29 -14.28
CA HIS A 163 14.59 -16.64 -14.81
C HIS A 163 13.58 -15.52 -14.61
N LEU A 164 14.00 -14.26 -14.83
CA LEU A 164 13.12 -13.10 -14.71
C LEU A 164 11.96 -13.15 -15.72
N ASP A 165 12.21 -13.72 -16.90
CA ASP A 165 11.21 -14.04 -17.92
C ASP A 165 10.09 -14.92 -17.36
N LEU A 166 10.45 -15.99 -16.64
CA LEU A 166 9.48 -16.87 -15.98
C LEU A 166 8.69 -16.15 -14.89
N ALA A 167 9.31 -15.23 -14.14
CA ALA A 167 8.61 -14.42 -13.14
C ALA A 167 7.53 -13.56 -13.78
N PHE A 168 7.78 -12.95 -14.94
CA PHE A 168 6.78 -12.20 -15.71
C PHE A 168 5.65 -13.11 -16.21
N ILE A 169 5.97 -14.28 -16.78
CA ILE A 169 4.97 -15.23 -17.27
C ILE A 169 4.07 -15.71 -16.13
N ILE A 170 4.65 -16.08 -14.97
CA ILE A 170 3.88 -16.49 -13.78
C ILE A 170 2.96 -15.36 -13.32
N SER A 171 3.46 -14.11 -13.26
CA SER A 171 2.65 -12.95 -12.88
C SER A 171 1.47 -12.75 -13.85
N GLY A 172 1.71 -12.87 -15.15
CA GLY A 172 0.67 -12.79 -16.18
C GLY A 172 -0.37 -13.91 -16.06
N LEU A 173 0.06 -15.16 -15.90
CA LEU A 173 -0.84 -16.32 -15.76
C LEU A 173 -1.66 -16.26 -14.46
N ALA A 174 -1.08 -15.81 -13.37
CA ALA A 174 -1.79 -15.62 -12.10
C ALA A 174 -2.89 -14.57 -12.23
N THR A 175 -2.58 -13.40 -12.80
CA THR A 175 -3.56 -12.36 -13.07
C THR A 175 -4.64 -12.86 -14.01
N PHE A 176 -4.28 -13.53 -15.12
CA PHE A 176 -5.24 -14.09 -16.06
C PHE A 176 -6.17 -15.11 -15.39
N SER A 177 -5.64 -16.00 -14.55
CA SER A 177 -6.46 -16.99 -13.82
C SER A 177 -7.49 -16.32 -12.90
N SER A 178 -7.10 -15.25 -12.19
CA SER A 178 -8.00 -14.44 -11.39
C SER A 178 -9.08 -13.77 -12.25
N THR A 179 -8.68 -13.18 -13.38
CA THR A 179 -9.60 -12.54 -14.34
C THR A 179 -10.64 -13.51 -14.88
N VAL A 180 -10.23 -14.75 -15.20
CA VAL A 180 -11.12 -15.82 -15.64
C VAL A 180 -12.12 -16.17 -14.52
N LEU A 181 -11.67 -16.30 -13.27
CA LEU A 181 -12.56 -16.56 -12.13
C LEU A 181 -13.59 -15.44 -11.97
N ILE A 182 -13.17 -14.19 -12.05
CA ILE A 182 -14.07 -13.03 -11.95
C ILE A 182 -15.05 -13.01 -13.14
N PHE A 183 -14.56 -13.25 -14.35
CA PHE A 183 -15.40 -13.20 -15.56
C PHE A 183 -16.50 -14.24 -15.53
N PHE A 184 -16.24 -15.48 -15.18
CA PHE A 184 -17.25 -16.54 -15.24
C PHE A 184 -18.11 -16.63 -13.98
N PHE A 185 -17.59 -16.34 -12.80
CA PHE A 185 -18.26 -16.66 -11.54
C PHE A 185 -18.74 -15.46 -10.74
N VAL A 186 -18.30 -14.23 -11.06
CA VAL A 186 -18.78 -13.03 -10.38
C VAL A 186 -19.85 -12.35 -11.22
N ARG A 187 -21.03 -12.06 -10.62
CA ARG A 187 -22.08 -11.24 -11.23
C ARG A 187 -21.99 -9.84 -10.69
N ASP A 188 -21.87 -8.84 -11.58
CA ASP A 188 -21.97 -7.42 -11.17
C ASP A 188 -23.44 -7.09 -10.89
N ILE A 189 -23.75 -6.79 -9.65
CA ILE A 189 -25.07 -6.36 -9.22
C ILE A 189 -25.02 -4.84 -9.12
N SER A 190 -25.61 -4.14 -10.09
CA SER A 190 -25.82 -2.70 -10.01
C SER A 190 -26.67 -2.37 -8.79
N ARG A 191 -26.11 -1.70 -7.81
CA ARG A 191 -26.85 -1.28 -6.63
C ARG A 191 -27.73 -0.09 -6.96
N SER A 192 -29.00 -0.12 -6.55
CA SER A 192 -29.90 1.02 -6.69
C SER A 192 -29.39 2.19 -5.82
N LYS A 193 -29.40 3.39 -6.40
CA LYS A 193 -29.08 4.66 -5.73
C LYS A 193 -30.11 4.88 -4.60
N GLY A 194 -29.81 4.56 -3.36
CA GLY A 194 -30.78 4.77 -2.30
C GLY A 194 -30.40 4.31 -0.89
N GLU A 195 -29.15 4.41 -0.47
CA GLU A 195 -28.84 4.27 0.96
C GLU A 195 -28.02 5.48 1.42
N SER A 196 -28.71 6.37 2.16
CA SER A 196 -28.08 7.46 2.89
C SER A 196 -27.27 6.90 4.06
N PRO A 197 -26.03 7.38 4.30
CA PRO A 197 -25.29 7.00 5.50
C PRO A 197 -25.91 7.69 6.71
N SER A 198 -26.47 6.93 7.62
CA SER A 198 -26.87 7.41 8.94
C SER A 198 -25.64 7.63 9.82
N GLY A 199 -25.31 8.88 10.17
CA GLY A 199 -24.21 9.26 11.05
C GLY A 199 -24.58 10.44 11.93
N VAL A 200 -24.18 10.40 13.20
CA VAL A 200 -24.53 11.31 14.30
C VAL A 200 -24.14 12.80 14.10
N TYR A 201 -23.45 13.15 13.02
CA TYR A 201 -22.98 14.51 12.67
C TYR A 201 -23.55 15.04 11.33
N GLU A 202 -24.80 14.72 11.00
CA GLU A 202 -25.41 15.05 9.68
C GLU A 202 -25.76 16.54 9.46
N ASN A 203 -25.66 17.42 10.45
CA ASN A 203 -26.17 18.79 10.38
C ASN A 203 -25.23 19.83 9.74
N GLU A 204 -24.03 19.47 9.26
CA GLU A 204 -23.11 20.41 8.63
C GLU A 204 -23.00 20.20 7.10
N GLN A 205 -24.11 20.15 6.38
CA GLN A 205 -24.15 19.88 4.94
C GLN A 205 -23.59 21.00 4.04
N ASN A 206 -23.35 22.19 4.54
CA ASN A 206 -23.00 23.38 3.73
C ASN A 206 -21.60 23.96 3.95
N VAL A 207 -20.70 23.25 4.62
CA VAL A 207 -19.34 23.75 4.85
C VAL A 207 -18.41 23.35 3.72
N SER A 208 -17.67 24.31 3.15
CA SER A 208 -16.64 24.05 2.13
C SER A 208 -15.49 23.23 2.71
N THR A 209 -14.89 22.33 1.91
CA THR A 209 -13.68 21.57 2.29
C THR A 209 -12.57 22.49 2.83
N ARG A 210 -12.40 23.69 2.23
CA ARG A 210 -11.45 24.70 2.69
C ARG A 210 -11.76 25.19 4.13
N GLN A 211 -13.04 25.36 4.46
CA GLN A 211 -13.46 25.78 5.81
C GLN A 211 -13.24 24.68 6.85
N VAL A 212 -13.41 23.40 6.48
CA VAL A 212 -13.09 22.26 7.37
C VAL A 212 -11.60 22.25 7.72
N PHE A 213 -10.73 22.57 6.75
CA PHE A 213 -9.29 22.65 7.00
C PHE A 213 -8.88 23.91 7.76
N SER A 214 -9.39 25.10 7.36
CA SER A 214 -9.02 26.36 8.01
C SER A 214 -9.53 26.44 9.45
N GLY A 215 -10.65 25.80 9.76
CA GLY A 215 -11.21 25.69 11.11
C GLY A 215 -10.54 24.62 12.00
N ASN A 216 -9.72 23.73 11.42
CA ASN A 216 -9.16 22.57 12.12
C ASN A 216 -7.66 22.38 11.87
N PRO A 217 -6.77 23.22 12.44
CA PRO A 217 -5.32 23.12 12.24
C PRO A 217 -4.75 21.76 12.69
N VAL A 218 -5.42 21.05 13.60
CA VAL A 218 -5.05 19.71 14.06
C VAL A 218 -5.16 18.68 12.92
N LEU A 219 -6.14 18.83 12.02
CA LEU A 219 -6.27 17.96 10.86
C LEU A 219 -5.14 18.18 9.84
N ILE A 220 -4.70 19.42 9.66
CA ILE A 220 -3.55 19.73 8.81
C ILE A 220 -2.28 19.11 9.40
N LEU A 221 -2.06 19.29 10.70
CA LEU A 221 -0.92 18.69 11.39
C LEU A 221 -0.94 17.16 11.29
N PHE A 222 -2.10 16.53 11.46
CA PHE A 222 -2.27 15.10 11.25
C PHE A 222 -1.86 14.67 9.83
N MET A 223 -2.31 15.40 8.80
CA MET A 223 -1.96 15.08 7.41
C MET A 223 -0.47 15.20 7.14
N VAL A 224 0.18 16.20 7.68
CA VAL A 224 1.63 16.37 7.58
C VAL A 224 2.35 15.19 8.26
N CYS A 225 1.95 14.84 9.49
CA CYS A 225 2.57 13.73 10.22
C CYS A 225 2.41 12.39 9.48
N ILE A 226 1.21 12.08 9.02
CA ILE A 226 0.93 10.83 8.29
C ILE A 226 1.56 10.86 6.90
N GLY A 227 1.55 11.99 6.22
CA GLY A 227 2.22 12.14 4.93
C GLY A 227 3.73 11.87 5.01
N LEU A 228 4.40 12.39 6.04
CA LEU A 228 5.83 12.17 6.25
C LEU A 228 6.16 10.71 6.58
N VAL A 229 5.41 10.08 7.47
CA VAL A 229 5.58 8.65 7.79
C VAL A 229 5.38 7.80 6.53
N SER A 230 4.29 8.04 5.81
CA SER A 230 3.99 7.32 4.56
C SER A 230 5.06 7.51 3.48
N ALA A 231 5.67 8.69 3.40
CA ALA A 231 6.74 8.96 2.45
C ALA A 231 8.04 8.23 2.83
N ILE A 232 8.39 8.23 4.12
CA ILE A 232 9.54 7.47 4.65
C ILE A 232 9.32 5.98 4.40
N TYR A 233 8.14 5.44 4.77
CA TYR A 233 7.77 4.05 4.52
C TYR A 233 7.94 3.67 3.06
N SER A 234 7.32 4.44 2.17
CA SER A 234 7.31 4.13 0.74
C SER A 234 8.71 4.08 0.16
N VAL A 235 9.54 5.09 0.42
CA VAL A 235 10.90 5.13 -0.12
C VAL A 235 11.81 4.11 0.52
N ALA A 236 11.66 3.86 1.81
CA ALA A 236 12.42 2.85 2.55
C ALA A 236 12.14 1.45 1.98
N PHE A 237 10.87 1.09 1.85
CA PHE A 237 10.44 -0.25 1.45
C PHE A 237 10.60 -0.52 -0.04
N SER A 238 10.18 0.42 -0.91
CA SER A 238 10.13 0.18 -2.36
C SER A 238 11.43 0.53 -3.09
N PHE A 239 12.32 1.32 -2.50
CA PHE A 239 13.52 1.80 -3.18
C PHE A 239 14.81 1.52 -2.38
N LEU A 240 14.90 2.00 -1.14
CA LEU A 240 16.16 1.98 -0.41
C LEU A 240 16.50 0.57 0.12
N LEU A 241 15.51 -0.19 0.56
CA LEU A 241 15.71 -1.58 0.99
C LEU A 241 16.17 -2.49 -0.17
N PRO A 242 15.51 -2.50 -1.36
CA PRO A 242 16.03 -3.21 -2.54
C PRO A 242 17.47 -2.85 -2.85
N LEU A 243 17.79 -1.57 -2.91
CA LEU A 243 19.14 -1.09 -3.20
C LEU A 243 20.16 -1.51 -2.13
N SER A 244 19.74 -1.55 -0.86
CA SER A 244 20.59 -2.02 0.25
C SER A 244 20.87 -3.51 0.16
N MET A 245 19.85 -4.31 -0.15
CA MET A 245 20.01 -5.76 -0.33
C MET A 245 20.95 -6.08 -1.48
N ASP A 246 20.84 -5.37 -2.59
CA ASP A 246 21.73 -5.53 -3.72
C ASP A 246 23.17 -5.17 -3.36
N ARG A 247 23.42 -3.99 -2.79
CA ARG A 247 24.78 -3.53 -2.45
C ARG A 247 25.46 -4.37 -1.38
N PHE A 248 24.72 -4.93 -0.40
CA PHE A 248 25.31 -5.73 0.68
C PHE A 248 25.43 -7.21 0.37
N PHE A 249 24.56 -7.76 -0.47
CA PHE A 249 24.48 -9.20 -0.71
C PHE A 249 24.68 -9.60 -2.18
N GLY A 250 24.83 -8.64 -3.09
CA GLY A 250 25.09 -8.87 -4.51
C GLY A 250 24.06 -9.80 -5.15
N VAL A 251 24.50 -10.87 -5.80
CA VAL A 251 23.66 -11.85 -6.51
C VAL A 251 22.52 -12.41 -5.62
N ARG A 252 22.73 -12.51 -4.31
CA ARG A 252 21.68 -12.96 -3.37
C ARG A 252 20.77 -11.84 -2.87
N GLY A 253 21.01 -10.60 -3.26
CA GLY A 253 20.25 -9.44 -2.80
C GLY A 253 18.76 -9.53 -3.12
N ALA A 254 18.41 -9.95 -4.33
CA ALA A 254 17.02 -10.13 -4.75
C ALA A 254 16.29 -11.21 -3.94
N LEU A 255 16.98 -12.34 -3.67
CA LEU A 255 16.42 -13.41 -2.83
C LEU A 255 16.16 -12.91 -1.40
N PHE A 256 17.11 -12.20 -0.79
CA PHE A 256 16.95 -11.69 0.57
C PHE A 256 15.90 -10.58 0.64
N LEU A 257 15.80 -9.73 -0.37
CA LEU A 257 14.68 -8.80 -0.49
C LEU A 257 13.34 -9.52 -0.52
N GLY A 258 13.23 -10.56 -1.32
CA GLY A 258 12.03 -11.39 -1.40
C GLY A 258 11.65 -12.00 -0.06
N THR A 259 12.60 -12.60 0.66
CA THR A 259 12.34 -13.18 1.99
C THR A 259 11.95 -12.11 3.01
N LEU A 260 12.57 -10.92 3.00
CA LEU A 260 12.19 -9.80 3.86
C LEU A 260 10.75 -9.34 3.59
N THR A 261 10.37 -9.19 2.32
CA THR A 261 9.01 -8.82 1.93
C THR A 261 7.99 -9.90 2.31
N SER A 262 8.36 -11.18 2.19
CA SER A 262 7.53 -12.29 2.66
C SER A 262 7.34 -12.28 4.18
N ILE A 263 8.38 -11.95 4.95
CA ILE A 263 8.29 -11.77 6.41
C ILE A 263 7.38 -10.58 6.77
N ASN A 264 7.45 -9.48 6.01
CA ASN A 264 6.50 -8.37 6.17
C ASN A 264 5.07 -8.90 6.02
N ALA A 265 4.71 -9.55 4.90
CA ALA A 265 3.37 -10.07 4.67
C ALA A 265 2.91 -11.06 5.75
N PHE A 266 3.79 -11.96 6.18
CA PHE A 266 3.51 -12.91 7.26
C PHE A 266 3.27 -12.19 8.60
N THR A 267 4.10 -11.19 8.93
CA THR A 267 3.96 -10.37 10.14
C THR A 267 2.65 -9.59 10.12
N VAL A 268 2.20 -9.09 8.96
CA VAL A 268 0.88 -8.44 8.81
C VAL A 268 -0.25 -9.41 9.14
N ILE A 269 -0.21 -10.64 8.58
CA ILE A 269 -1.27 -11.64 8.80
C ILE A 269 -1.41 -12.01 10.28
N VAL A 270 -0.29 -12.26 10.95
CA VAL A 270 -0.26 -12.68 12.36
C VAL A 270 -0.41 -11.48 13.29
N GLY A 271 0.28 -10.39 13.00
CA GLY A 271 0.35 -9.19 13.85
C GLY A 271 -0.94 -8.40 13.88
N THR A 272 -1.67 -8.29 12.75
CA THR A 272 -2.89 -7.49 12.69
C THR A 272 -3.94 -7.94 13.70
N PRO A 273 -4.39 -9.21 13.77
CA PRO A 273 -5.37 -9.62 14.75
C PRO A 273 -4.85 -9.53 16.20
N LEU A 274 -3.58 -9.80 16.44
CA LEU A 274 -2.97 -9.70 17.76
C LEU A 274 -2.94 -8.24 18.24
N LEU A 275 -2.45 -7.31 17.42
CA LEU A 275 -2.40 -5.89 17.76
C LEU A 275 -3.79 -5.27 17.85
N THR A 276 -4.73 -5.65 16.98
CA THR A 276 -6.12 -5.20 17.06
C THR A 276 -6.72 -5.57 18.41
N SER A 277 -6.54 -6.81 18.84
CA SER A 277 -7.04 -7.28 20.15
C SER A 277 -6.33 -6.61 21.32
N ALA A 278 -5.00 -6.53 21.29
CA ALA A 278 -4.21 -5.97 22.39
C ALA A 278 -4.40 -4.45 22.54
N MET A 279 -4.65 -3.75 21.43
CA MET A 279 -4.71 -2.28 21.39
C MET A 279 -6.13 -1.71 21.34
N THR A 280 -7.15 -2.49 21.66
CA THR A 280 -8.57 -2.05 21.67
C THR A 280 -8.82 -0.84 22.57
N ARG A 281 -8.12 -0.76 23.72
CA ARG A 281 -8.24 0.35 24.67
C ARG A 281 -7.31 1.53 24.34
N MET A 282 -6.41 1.37 23.37
CA MET A 282 -5.46 2.41 23.02
C MET A 282 -6.11 3.44 22.09
N ARG A 283 -5.88 4.71 22.34
CA ARG A 283 -6.40 5.82 21.53
C ARG A 283 -5.75 5.86 20.15
N ASP A 284 -6.51 6.32 19.14
CA ASP A 284 -6.03 6.39 17.75
C ASP A 284 -4.70 7.12 17.63
N VAL A 285 -4.57 8.32 18.22
CA VAL A 285 -3.32 9.12 18.20
C VAL A 285 -2.15 8.37 18.82
N SER A 286 -2.39 7.61 19.88
CA SER A 286 -1.34 6.83 20.54
C SER A 286 -0.89 5.64 19.69
N LYS A 287 -1.83 5.01 18.94
CA LYS A 287 -1.50 3.98 17.94
C LYS A 287 -0.62 4.55 16.84
N LEU A 288 -0.97 5.74 16.34
CA LEU A 288 -0.19 6.44 15.31
C LEU A 288 1.22 6.77 15.79
N GLN A 289 1.35 7.28 17.03
CA GLN A 289 2.66 7.59 17.63
C GLN A 289 3.54 6.36 17.80
N LEU A 290 2.99 5.29 18.38
CA LEU A 290 3.72 4.04 18.57
C LEU A 290 4.05 3.39 17.23
N GLY A 291 3.12 3.41 16.28
CA GLY A 291 3.33 2.91 14.92
C GLY A 291 4.47 3.62 14.22
N ALA A 292 4.45 4.95 14.20
CA ALA A 292 5.53 5.75 13.62
C ALA A 292 6.87 5.50 14.31
N LEU A 293 6.89 5.38 15.65
CA LEU A 293 8.11 5.07 16.38
C LEU A 293 8.70 3.71 15.99
N LEU A 294 7.88 2.65 15.95
CA LEU A 294 8.33 1.31 15.56
C LEU A 294 8.83 1.28 14.11
N GLU A 295 8.11 1.92 13.19
CA GLU A 295 8.54 1.99 11.79
C GLU A 295 9.90 2.67 11.65
N ILE A 296 10.12 3.78 12.35
CA ILE A 296 11.40 4.49 12.31
C ILE A 296 12.51 3.72 13.03
N LEU A 297 12.21 3.00 14.11
CA LEU A 297 13.18 2.09 14.73
C LEU A 297 13.57 0.96 13.77
N GLY A 298 12.64 0.44 12.97
CA GLY A 298 12.94 -0.48 11.88
C GLY A 298 13.89 0.12 10.84
N CYS A 299 13.68 1.38 10.42
CA CYS A 299 14.61 2.11 9.54
C CYS A 299 16.01 2.24 10.16
N GLY A 300 16.09 2.56 11.46
CA GLY A 300 17.37 2.58 12.20
C GLY A 300 18.04 1.20 12.24
N GLY A 301 17.24 0.14 12.39
CA GLY A 301 17.71 -1.24 12.29
C GLY A 301 18.34 -1.56 10.94
N PHE A 302 17.71 -1.15 9.83
CA PHE A 302 18.28 -1.32 8.49
C PHE A 302 19.57 -0.50 8.30
N ALA A 303 19.65 0.71 8.86
CA ALA A 303 20.87 1.51 8.83
C ALA A 303 22.05 0.79 9.49
N LEU A 304 21.83 0.14 10.63
CA LEU A 304 22.85 -0.54 11.42
C LEU A 304 23.14 -1.98 10.95
N ALA A 305 22.24 -2.57 10.16
CA ALA A 305 22.33 -3.96 9.76
C ALA A 305 23.54 -4.24 8.86
N GLY A 306 23.83 -3.36 7.89
CA GLY A 306 24.84 -3.62 6.87
C GLY A 306 24.61 -4.99 6.21
N SER A 307 25.62 -5.86 6.25
CA SER A 307 25.56 -7.25 5.73
C SER A 307 25.00 -8.29 6.73
N ARG A 308 24.49 -7.86 7.89
CA ARG A 308 23.97 -8.77 8.93
C ARG A 308 22.49 -9.08 8.70
N LEU A 309 22.21 -10.13 7.95
CA LEU A 309 20.85 -10.48 7.49
C LEU A 309 19.86 -10.69 8.65
N LEU A 310 20.27 -11.27 9.78
CA LEU A 310 19.41 -11.44 10.96
C LEU A 310 18.90 -10.12 11.51
N ILE A 311 19.72 -9.07 11.48
CA ILE A 311 19.32 -7.72 11.91
C ILE A 311 18.30 -7.16 10.92
N CYS A 312 18.46 -7.40 9.61
CA CYS A 312 17.48 -7.00 8.61
C CYS A 312 16.10 -7.66 8.86
N TYR A 313 16.07 -8.95 9.20
CA TYR A 313 14.82 -9.65 9.50
C TYR A 313 14.14 -9.10 10.77
N PHE A 314 14.91 -8.87 11.83
CA PHE A 314 14.37 -8.26 13.04
C PHE A 314 13.88 -6.83 12.79
N ALA A 315 14.65 -6.02 12.06
CA ALA A 315 14.26 -4.67 11.65
C ALA A 315 12.98 -4.68 10.84
N MET A 316 12.81 -5.66 9.91
CA MET A 316 11.59 -5.81 9.12
C MET A 316 10.37 -6.12 10.00
N ILE A 317 10.48 -7.00 10.99
CA ILE A 317 9.38 -7.30 11.91
C ILE A 317 8.97 -6.04 12.68
N VAL A 318 9.94 -5.30 13.25
CA VAL A 318 9.68 -4.06 13.99
C VAL A 318 9.02 -3.00 13.07
N PHE A 319 9.55 -2.84 11.87
CA PHE A 319 9.02 -1.93 10.84
C PHE A 319 7.56 -2.25 10.50
N THR A 320 7.26 -3.54 10.28
CA THR A 320 5.91 -4.03 9.96
C THR A 320 4.92 -3.87 11.11
N LEU A 321 5.35 -4.10 12.36
CA LEU A 321 4.49 -3.82 13.52
C LEU A 321 4.11 -2.34 13.59
N GLY A 322 5.03 -1.44 13.20
CA GLY A 322 4.77 -0.02 13.04
C GLY A 322 3.71 0.25 11.97
N GLU A 323 3.85 -0.32 10.78
CA GLU A 323 2.89 -0.25 9.66
C GLU A 323 1.48 -0.66 10.09
N ILE A 324 1.36 -1.79 10.78
CA ILE A 324 0.05 -2.30 11.26
C ILE A 324 -0.59 -1.29 12.21
N LEU A 325 0.15 -0.75 13.18
CA LEU A 325 -0.38 0.22 14.14
C LEU A 325 -0.82 1.52 13.48
N LEU A 326 -0.08 2.00 12.48
CA LEU A 326 -0.45 3.15 11.67
C LEU A 326 -1.78 2.90 10.95
N SER A 327 -1.91 1.75 10.29
CA SER A 327 -3.14 1.39 9.58
C SER A 327 -4.35 1.27 10.52
N LEU A 328 -4.17 0.70 11.72
CA LEU A 328 -5.20 0.58 12.74
C LEU A 328 -5.59 1.92 13.39
N GLY A 329 -4.71 2.92 13.35
CA GLY A 329 -4.97 4.25 13.93
C GLY A 329 -5.53 5.26 12.94
N GLU A 330 -5.14 5.20 11.67
CA GLU A 330 -5.36 6.25 10.67
C GLU A 330 -6.84 6.42 10.30
N GLN A 331 -7.52 5.36 9.92
CA GLN A 331 -8.93 5.42 9.51
C GLN A 331 -9.86 5.80 10.68
N PRO A 332 -9.75 5.19 11.88
CA PRO A 332 -10.53 5.62 13.04
C PRO A 332 -10.27 7.08 13.45
N TYR A 333 -9.03 7.58 13.31
CA TYR A 333 -8.70 8.97 13.59
C TYR A 333 -9.55 9.92 12.73
N ILE A 334 -9.57 9.68 11.40
CA ILE A 334 -10.33 10.50 10.45
C ILE A 334 -11.83 10.38 10.70
N THR A 335 -12.36 9.16 10.83
CA THR A 335 -13.80 8.93 10.93
C THR A 335 -14.43 9.49 12.19
N ARG A 336 -13.65 9.65 13.28
CA ARG A 336 -14.13 10.22 14.54
C ARG A 336 -14.05 11.74 14.59
N ARG A 337 -13.26 12.40 13.70
CA ARG A 337 -12.97 13.85 13.74
C ARG A 337 -13.51 14.61 12.54
N VAL A 338 -13.86 13.91 11.48
CA VAL A 338 -14.35 14.51 10.24
C VAL A 338 -15.80 14.12 10.02
N PRO A 339 -16.69 15.10 9.75
CA PRO A 339 -18.09 14.81 9.41
C PRO A 339 -18.23 13.83 8.28
N ALA A 340 -19.28 12.99 8.29
CA ALA A 340 -19.49 11.93 7.29
C ALA A 340 -19.49 12.45 5.85
N SER A 341 -20.11 13.61 5.63
CA SER A 341 -20.19 14.31 4.32
C SER A 341 -18.83 14.75 3.74
N HIS A 342 -17.78 14.86 4.58
CA HIS A 342 -16.45 15.34 4.19
C HIS A 342 -15.36 14.26 4.22
N ARG A 343 -15.65 13.05 4.73
CA ARG A 343 -14.67 11.96 4.87
C ARG A 343 -14.03 11.56 3.55
N GLY A 344 -14.84 11.44 2.48
CA GLY A 344 -14.33 11.10 1.16
C GLY A 344 -13.38 12.17 0.59
N ARG A 345 -13.74 13.46 0.72
CA ARG A 345 -12.90 14.57 0.29
C ARG A 345 -11.61 14.63 1.08
N MET A 346 -11.69 14.41 2.40
CA MET A 346 -10.54 14.37 3.30
C MET A 346 -9.58 13.25 2.91
N SER A 347 -10.10 12.05 2.65
CA SER A 347 -9.32 10.91 2.19
C SER A 347 -8.63 11.20 0.85
N SER A 348 -9.32 11.85 -0.09
CA SER A 348 -8.71 12.23 -1.38
C SER A 348 -7.58 13.24 -1.22
N VAL A 349 -7.76 14.30 -0.43
CA VAL A 349 -6.70 15.30 -0.16
C VAL A 349 -5.50 14.65 0.52
N ARG A 350 -5.74 13.75 1.48
CA ARG A 350 -4.69 12.98 2.13
C ARG A 350 -3.91 12.13 1.12
N SER A 351 -4.60 11.34 0.29
CA SER A 351 -3.95 10.45 -0.68
C SER A 351 -3.10 11.24 -1.68
N VAL A 352 -3.59 12.37 -2.18
CA VAL A 352 -2.82 13.26 -3.07
C VAL A 352 -1.60 13.82 -2.34
N GLY A 353 -1.75 14.30 -1.11
CA GLY A 353 -0.64 14.83 -0.31
C GLY A 353 0.43 13.76 -0.02
N GLN A 354 0.01 12.55 0.36
CA GLN A 354 0.92 11.41 0.55
C GLN A 354 1.69 11.09 -0.74
N MET A 355 1.02 11.03 -1.87
CA MET A 355 1.63 10.68 -3.16
C MET A 355 2.66 11.74 -3.60
N ILE A 356 2.38 13.03 -3.40
CA ILE A 356 3.32 14.11 -3.67
C ILE A 356 4.57 13.97 -2.78
N LEU A 357 4.39 13.77 -1.48
CA LEU A 357 5.51 13.60 -0.54
C LEU A 357 6.32 12.34 -0.86
N GLN A 358 5.67 11.21 -1.17
CA GLN A 358 6.35 9.99 -1.59
C GLN A 358 7.19 10.21 -2.84
N GLY A 359 6.67 10.93 -3.83
CA GLY A 359 7.40 11.27 -5.05
C GLY A 359 8.63 12.15 -4.76
N ILE A 360 8.49 13.17 -3.92
CA ILE A 360 9.60 14.04 -3.51
C ILE A 360 10.68 13.22 -2.78
N PHE A 361 10.29 12.38 -1.81
CA PHE A 361 11.24 11.55 -1.08
C PHE A 361 11.94 10.54 -1.99
N LEU A 362 11.20 9.88 -2.89
CA LEU A 362 11.76 8.94 -3.86
C LEU A 362 12.80 9.62 -4.75
N PHE A 363 12.50 10.80 -5.27
CA PHE A 363 13.42 11.56 -6.10
C PHE A 363 14.68 11.98 -5.31
N CYS A 364 14.50 12.62 -4.14
CA CYS A 364 15.61 13.08 -3.32
C CYS A 364 16.52 11.91 -2.87
N VAL A 365 15.95 10.82 -2.39
CA VAL A 365 16.71 9.64 -1.96
C VAL A 365 17.42 8.97 -3.14
N GLY A 366 16.75 8.85 -4.27
CA GLY A 366 17.35 8.26 -5.47
C GLY A 366 18.56 9.06 -5.99
N GLN A 367 18.41 10.39 -6.11
CA GLN A 367 19.53 11.26 -6.50
C GLN A 367 20.67 11.21 -5.48
N SER A 368 20.34 11.17 -4.19
CA SER A 368 21.36 11.07 -3.14
C SER A 368 22.10 9.73 -3.19
N ALA A 369 21.43 8.64 -3.57
CA ALA A 369 22.01 7.29 -3.58
C ALA A 369 23.12 7.12 -4.64
N ASP A 370 23.22 8.00 -5.64
CA ASP A 370 24.33 8.02 -6.59
C ASP A 370 25.63 8.58 -5.98
N HIS A 371 25.54 9.44 -4.94
CA HIS A 371 26.66 10.22 -4.43
C HIS A 371 26.98 9.98 -2.96
N VAL A 372 26.04 9.41 -2.20
CA VAL A 372 26.10 9.31 -0.74
C VAL A 372 25.97 7.85 -0.30
N SER A 373 26.60 7.50 0.83
CA SER A 373 26.48 6.14 1.38
C SER A 373 25.06 5.83 1.84
N LEU A 374 24.64 4.56 1.66
CA LEU A 374 23.31 4.13 2.10
C LEU A 374 23.11 4.32 3.61
N PHE A 375 24.17 4.13 4.40
CA PHE A 375 24.13 4.37 5.86
C PHE A 375 23.70 5.82 6.17
N LEU A 376 24.26 6.80 5.45
CA LEU A 376 23.90 8.21 5.69
C LEU A 376 22.45 8.48 5.28
N ILE A 377 21.98 7.92 4.14
CA ILE A 377 20.60 8.08 3.69
C ILE A 377 19.62 7.47 4.70
N TRP A 378 19.86 6.24 5.17
CA TRP A 378 19.06 5.64 6.23
C TRP A 378 19.07 6.47 7.53
N SER A 379 20.23 7.02 7.90
CA SER A 379 20.38 7.88 9.09
C SER A 379 19.56 9.17 8.96
N VAL A 380 19.55 9.80 7.78
CA VAL A 380 18.74 10.98 7.51
C VAL A 380 17.23 10.65 7.62
N LEU A 381 16.79 9.54 7.03
CA LEU A 381 15.40 9.09 7.16
C LEU A 381 15.03 8.80 8.62
N PHE A 382 15.94 8.20 9.37
CA PHE A 382 15.76 7.94 10.80
C PHE A 382 15.59 9.25 11.59
N VAL A 383 16.46 10.24 11.37
CA VAL A 383 16.37 11.56 12.05
C VAL A 383 15.09 12.29 11.68
N LEU A 384 14.72 12.30 10.38
CA LEU A 384 13.45 12.88 9.91
C LEU A 384 12.25 12.18 10.55
N GLY A 385 12.30 10.86 10.67
CA GLY A 385 11.25 10.08 11.30
C GLY A 385 11.13 10.36 12.80
N ILE A 386 12.22 10.46 13.53
CA ILE A 386 12.21 10.87 14.95
C ILE A 386 11.62 12.28 15.09
N SER A 387 12.00 13.22 14.22
CA SER A 387 11.43 14.57 14.21
C SER A 387 9.91 14.54 13.97
N ASN A 388 9.44 13.65 13.10
CA ASN A 388 8.01 13.44 12.89
C ASN A 388 7.30 12.83 14.11
N VAL A 389 7.92 11.86 14.78
CA VAL A 389 7.39 11.30 16.04
C VAL A 389 7.26 12.41 17.10
N LEU A 390 8.25 13.29 17.22
CA LEU A 390 8.17 14.45 18.11
C LEU A 390 7.02 15.41 17.71
N LEU A 391 6.83 15.62 16.40
CA LEU A 391 5.70 16.42 15.91
C LEU A 391 4.35 15.78 16.26
N MET A 392 4.25 14.45 16.26
CA MET A 392 3.05 13.74 16.70
C MET A 392 2.73 13.91 18.19
N PHE A 393 3.69 14.21 19.06
CA PHE A 393 3.40 14.62 20.44
C PHE A 393 2.66 15.96 20.49
N ARG A 394 3.04 16.91 19.62
CA ARG A 394 2.27 18.16 19.45
C ARG A 394 0.87 17.87 18.92
N LEU A 395 0.75 16.99 17.94
CA LEU A 395 -0.55 16.54 17.43
C LEU A 395 -1.44 16.03 18.56
N ARG A 396 -0.93 15.13 19.41
CA ARG A 396 -1.68 14.59 20.55
C ARG A 396 -2.14 15.67 21.52
N THR A 397 -1.29 16.64 21.79
CA THR A 397 -1.59 17.73 22.72
C THR A 397 -2.67 18.66 22.17
N GLN A 398 -2.59 18.99 20.88
CA GLN A 398 -3.58 19.84 20.21
C GLN A 398 -4.91 19.09 19.99
N ASP A 399 -4.84 17.81 19.60
CA ASP A 399 -6.00 16.95 19.44
C ASP A 399 -6.82 16.84 20.74
N ARG A 400 -6.14 16.68 21.88
CA ARG A 400 -6.78 16.67 23.20
C ARG A 400 -7.49 17.97 23.55
N LYS A 401 -6.94 19.12 23.12
CA LYS A 401 -7.54 20.43 23.37
C LYS A 401 -8.76 20.68 22.48
N GLN A 402 -8.71 20.25 21.22
CA GLN A 402 -9.74 20.52 20.24
C GLN A 402 -10.90 19.51 20.31
N PHE A 403 -10.61 18.23 20.54
CA PHE A 403 -11.58 17.13 20.56
C PHE A 403 -11.76 16.55 21.97
N THR A 404 -12.01 17.42 22.96
CA THR A 404 -12.08 17.04 24.40
C THR A 404 -13.01 15.88 24.69
N LEU A 405 -14.14 15.79 24.00
CA LEU A 405 -15.13 14.72 24.16
C LEU A 405 -14.56 13.34 23.85
N LEU A 406 -13.61 13.21 22.94
CA LEU A 406 -12.95 11.94 22.63
C LEU A 406 -11.97 11.49 23.72
N TYR A 407 -11.70 12.35 24.71
CA TYR A 407 -10.74 12.10 25.79
C TYR A 407 -11.39 11.95 27.17
N GLN A 408 -12.70 12.11 27.25
CA GLN A 408 -13.47 12.02 28.51
C GLN A 408 -13.86 10.58 28.90
N LYS A 409 -13.44 9.55 28.11
CA LYS A 409 -13.69 8.13 28.41
C LYS A 409 -12.43 7.42 28.87
#